data_7e12617415703981da5b4ae32f002519
#
_entry.id   7e12617415703981da5b4ae32f002519
#
_cell.length_a   1.000
_cell.length_b   1.000
_cell.length_c   1.000
_cell.angle_alpha   90.00
_cell.angle_beta   90.00
_cell.angle_gamma   90.00
#
_symmetry.space_group_name_H-M   'P 1'
#
loop_
_entity.id
_entity.type
_entity.pdbx_description
1 polymer ?
#
loop_
_entity_poly.entity_id
_entity_poly.type
_entity_poly.pdbx_seq_one_letter_code
_entity_poly.pdbx_strand_id
1 'polypeptide(L)' 'SLARQIEGVLAGVTLKESEDGSFKVSVRSHAPLDAAKVCKKLGGGGHTRAAGCRLDGPLESAEKLVLEQIKAELDEILKA' A
#
# COMPACT_ATOMS: atom_id res chain seq x y z
N SER A 1 -20.04 -0.35 -3.05
CA SER A 1 -18.74 -0.68 -2.43
C SER A 1 -17.86 0.54 -2.35
N LEU A 2 -16.96 0.56 -1.36
CA LEU A 2 -16.05 1.67 -1.15
C LEU A 2 -14.77 1.49 -1.96
N ALA A 3 -14.27 2.59 -2.48
CA ALA A 3 -12.98 2.60 -3.15
C ALA A 3 -12.31 3.94 -2.87
N ARG A 4 -10.99 3.93 -2.81
CA ARG A 4 -10.21 5.15 -2.61
C ARG A 4 -8.92 5.08 -3.38
N GLN A 5 -8.55 6.19 -3.99
CA GLN A 5 -7.29 6.32 -4.71
C GLN A 5 -6.51 7.48 -4.11
N ILE A 6 -5.25 7.21 -3.77
CA ILE A 6 -4.36 8.20 -3.17
C ILE A 6 -3.15 8.31 -4.07
N GLU A 7 -2.82 9.52 -4.53
CA GLU A 7 -1.68 9.75 -5.41
C GLU A 7 -0.65 10.63 -4.72
N GLY A 8 0.60 10.21 -4.79
CA GLY A 8 1.73 10.97 -4.32
C GLY A 8 2.86 10.94 -5.34
N VAL A 9 3.96 11.62 -5.04
CA VAL A 9 5.09 11.72 -5.96
C VAL A 9 5.77 10.37 -6.18
N LEU A 10 5.95 9.60 -5.10
CA LEU A 10 6.69 8.33 -5.15
C LEU A 10 5.78 7.10 -5.17
N ALA A 11 4.51 7.24 -4.88
CA ALA A 11 3.60 6.10 -4.83
C ALA A 11 2.17 6.50 -5.10
N GLY A 12 1.42 5.57 -5.69
CA GLY A 12 -0.02 5.64 -5.79
C GLY A 12 -0.61 4.42 -5.12
N VAL A 13 -1.71 4.60 -4.40
CA VAL A 13 -2.39 3.52 -3.68
C VAL A 13 -3.85 3.49 -4.08
N THR A 14 -4.35 2.30 -4.40
CA THR A 14 -5.77 2.08 -4.63
C THR A 14 -6.28 1.07 -3.60
N LEU A 15 -7.35 1.43 -2.90
CA LEU A 15 -8.03 0.53 -1.96
C LEU A 15 -9.43 0.29 -2.50
N LYS A 16 -9.80 -0.97 -2.66
CA LYS A 16 -11.11 -1.34 -3.19
C LYS A 16 -11.75 -2.38 -2.28
N GLU A 17 -12.95 -2.08 -1.82
CA GLU A 17 -13.70 -2.99 -0.94
C GLU A 17 -14.12 -4.26 -1.66
N SER A 18 -13.89 -5.39 -1.01
CA SER A 18 -14.36 -6.70 -1.44
C SER A 18 -15.69 -7.03 -0.77
N GLU A 19 -16.39 -8.06 -1.25
CA GLU A 19 -17.70 -8.42 -0.72
C GLU A 19 -17.68 -8.77 0.76
N ASP A 20 -16.56 -9.30 1.25
CA ASP A 20 -16.43 -9.70 2.65
C ASP A 20 -16.05 -8.55 3.59
N GLY A 21 -15.97 -7.33 3.09
CA GLY A 21 -15.60 -6.16 3.89
C GLY A 21 -14.11 -5.90 3.98
N SER A 22 -13.27 -6.78 3.45
CA SER A 22 -11.83 -6.52 3.36
C SER A 22 -11.55 -5.60 2.18
N PHE A 23 -10.32 -5.10 2.12
CA PHE A 23 -9.89 -4.22 1.03
C PHE A 23 -8.74 -4.81 0.26
N LYS A 24 -8.89 -4.85 -1.06
CA LYS A 24 -7.78 -5.15 -1.95
C LYS A 24 -6.99 -3.87 -2.12
N VAL A 25 -5.71 -3.92 -1.78
CA VAL A 25 -4.82 -2.76 -1.82
C VAL A 25 -3.80 -2.98 -2.93
N SER A 26 -3.68 -1.99 -3.81
CA SER A 26 -2.68 -1.99 -4.88
C SER A 26 -1.77 -0.80 -4.67
N VAL A 27 -0.46 -1.04 -4.75
CA VAL A 27 0.56 0.01 -4.58
C VAL A 27 1.41 0.05 -5.84
N ARG A 28 1.51 1.24 -6.42
CA ARG A 28 2.43 1.50 -7.54
C ARG A 28 3.47 2.48 -7.04
N SER A 29 4.70 2.31 -7.45
CA SER A 29 5.78 3.14 -6.93
C SER A 29 6.75 3.57 -8.02
N HIS A 30 7.46 4.65 -7.70
CA HIS A 30 8.62 5.12 -8.46
C HIS A 30 9.86 4.96 -7.58
N ALA A 31 11.01 4.76 -8.22
CA ALA A 31 12.26 4.68 -7.48
C ALA A 31 12.45 5.94 -6.61
N PRO A 32 12.97 5.82 -5.40
CA PRO A 32 13.58 4.62 -4.79
C PRO A 32 12.62 3.75 -3.98
N LEU A 33 11.32 4.06 -3.96
CA LEU A 33 10.36 3.31 -3.16
C LEU A 33 10.04 1.96 -3.81
N ASP A 34 10.06 0.89 -3.00
CA ASP A 34 9.81 -0.48 -3.45
C ASP A 34 8.42 -0.93 -2.99
N ALA A 35 7.48 -1.03 -3.94
CA ALA A 35 6.10 -1.43 -3.64
C ALA A 35 6.03 -2.85 -3.08
N ALA A 36 6.90 -3.76 -3.54
CA ALA A 36 6.91 -5.14 -3.04
C ALA A 36 7.28 -5.19 -1.57
N LYS A 37 8.26 -4.41 -1.14
CA LYS A 37 8.66 -4.37 0.28
C LYS A 37 7.52 -3.88 1.15
N VAL A 38 6.81 -2.83 0.71
CA VAL A 38 5.66 -2.31 1.44
C VAL A 38 4.59 -3.38 1.59
N CYS A 39 4.21 -4.01 0.49
CA CYS A 39 3.13 -4.99 0.51
C CYS A 39 3.50 -6.28 1.22
N LYS A 40 4.76 -6.72 1.14
CA LYS A 40 5.21 -7.92 1.88
C LYS A 40 5.02 -7.75 3.38
N LYS A 41 5.33 -6.59 3.92
CA LYS A 41 5.15 -6.34 5.35
C LYS A 41 3.68 -6.30 5.76
N LEU A 42 2.79 -6.14 4.79
CA LEU A 42 1.34 -6.16 5.02
C LEU A 42 0.71 -7.51 4.63
N GLY A 43 1.54 -8.52 4.41
CA GLY A 43 1.06 -9.88 4.11
C GLY A 43 0.83 -10.17 2.65
N GLY A 44 1.22 -9.28 1.77
CA GLY A 44 1.06 -9.45 0.33
C GLY A 44 2.38 -9.61 -0.41
N GLY A 45 2.48 -9.07 -1.61
CA GLY A 45 3.68 -9.13 -2.41
C GLY A 45 3.46 -8.60 -3.82
N GLY A 46 4.45 -8.80 -4.67
CA GLY A 46 4.38 -8.36 -6.05
C GLY A 46 5.75 -7.96 -6.58
N HIS A 47 5.74 -6.98 -7.46
CA HIS A 47 6.96 -6.47 -8.09
C HIS A 47 7.37 -5.14 -7.48
N THR A 48 8.63 -4.76 -7.72
CA THR A 48 9.20 -3.51 -7.18
C THR A 48 8.35 -2.28 -7.51
N ARG A 49 7.81 -2.23 -8.73
CA ARG A 49 7.02 -1.06 -9.17
C ARG A 49 5.52 -1.22 -8.95
N ALA A 50 5.02 -2.44 -8.72
CA ALA A 50 3.59 -2.70 -8.56
C ALA A 50 3.36 -3.95 -7.72
N ALA A 51 2.68 -3.79 -6.61
CA ALA A 51 2.43 -4.87 -5.66
C ALA A 51 1.06 -4.70 -5.03
N GLY A 52 0.61 -5.71 -4.32
CA GLY A 52 -0.68 -5.67 -3.68
C GLY A 52 -0.75 -6.48 -2.40
N CYS A 53 -1.78 -6.18 -1.62
CA CYS A 53 -2.07 -6.93 -0.41
C CYS A 53 -3.58 -6.83 -0.13
N ARG A 54 -4.03 -7.57 0.87
CA ARG A 54 -5.41 -7.50 1.33
C ARG A 54 -5.40 -7.13 2.82
N LEU A 55 -6.20 -6.13 3.16
CA LEU A 55 -6.28 -5.65 4.55
C LEU A 55 -7.72 -5.65 5.02
N ASP A 56 -7.91 -5.87 6.30
CA ASP A 56 -9.24 -5.76 6.91
C ASP A 56 -9.71 -4.32 6.92
N GLY A 57 -11.04 -4.14 6.83
CA GLY A 57 -11.64 -2.84 7.00
C GLY A 57 -11.67 -2.40 8.45
N PRO A 58 -12.19 -1.23 8.73
CA PRO A 58 -12.79 -0.30 7.77
C PRO A 58 -11.74 0.40 6.88
N LEU A 59 -12.21 1.15 5.91
CA LEU A 59 -11.36 1.82 4.93
C LEU A 59 -10.27 2.66 5.58
N GLU A 60 -10.63 3.44 6.60
CA GLU A 60 -9.68 4.32 7.28
C GLU A 60 -8.54 3.55 7.94
N SER A 61 -8.85 2.38 8.51
CA SER A 61 -7.83 1.53 9.12
C SER A 61 -6.89 0.95 8.08
N ALA A 62 -7.43 0.46 6.97
CA ALA A 62 -6.64 -0.09 5.88
C ALA A 62 -5.74 1.00 5.27
N GLU A 63 -6.29 2.18 5.04
CA GLU A 63 -5.53 3.31 4.51
C GLU A 63 -4.38 3.68 5.44
N LYS A 64 -4.66 3.76 6.73
CA LYS A 64 -3.64 4.10 7.72
C LYS A 64 -2.49 3.10 7.71
N LEU A 65 -2.81 1.81 7.65
CA LEU A 65 -1.78 0.77 7.63
C LEU A 65 -0.87 0.87 6.42
N VAL A 66 -1.44 1.07 5.23
CA VAL A 66 -0.61 1.14 4.03
C VAL A 66 0.22 2.42 4.01
N LEU A 67 -0.33 3.55 4.44
CA LEU A 67 0.42 4.81 4.48
C LEU A 67 1.53 4.76 5.51
N GLU A 68 1.30 4.16 6.67
CA GLU A 68 2.34 3.96 7.68
C GLU A 68 3.48 3.10 7.15
N GLN A 69 3.15 2.06 6.39
CA GLN A 69 4.18 1.18 5.85
C GLN A 69 4.99 1.85 4.75
N ILE A 70 4.34 2.68 3.92
CA ILE A 70 5.04 3.48 2.92
C ILE A 70 6.01 4.44 3.61
N LYS A 71 5.55 5.10 4.67
CA LYS A 71 6.40 6.02 5.43
C LYS A 71 7.59 5.29 6.04
N ALA A 72 7.37 4.10 6.59
CA ALA A 72 8.44 3.30 7.18
C ALA A 72 9.49 2.92 6.13
N GLU A 73 9.07 2.56 4.93
CA GLU A 73 9.99 2.23 3.84
C GLU A 73 10.80 3.47 3.40
N LEU A 74 10.13 4.62 3.31
CA LEU A 74 10.83 5.87 2.98
C LEU A 74 11.85 6.25 4.05
N ASP A 75 11.51 6.06 5.32
CA ASP A 75 12.42 6.33 6.42
C ASP A 75 13.66 5.43 6.34
N GLU A 76 13.50 4.16 5.98
CA GLU A 76 14.63 3.25 5.79
C GLU A 76 15.54 3.70 4.66
N ILE A 77 14.95 4.13 3.54
CA ILE A 77 15.72 4.63 2.40
C ILE A 77 16.52 5.86 2.78
N LEU A 78 15.92 6.77 3.54
CA LEU A 78 16.56 8.03 3.93
C LEU A 78 17.68 7.84 4.96
N LYS A 79 17.67 6.72 5.69
CA LYS A 79 18.72 6.38 6.65
C LYS A 79 19.96 5.81 5.97
N ALA A 80 19.81 5.25 4.79
CA ALA A 80 20.89 4.55 4.10
C ALA A 80 21.99 5.50 3.61
#